data_410e39f43d7b18c925677b9ea57ab9de
#
_entry.id   410e39f43d7b18c925677b9ea57ab9de
#
_cell.length_a   1.000
_cell.length_b   1.000
_cell.length_c   1.000
_cell.angle_alpha   90.00
_cell.angle_beta   90.00
_cell.angle_gamma   90.00
#
_symmetry.space_group_name_H-M   'P 1'
#
loop_
_entity.id
_entity.type
_entity.pdbx_description
1 polymer ?
#
loop_
_entity_poly.entity_id
_entity_poly.type
_entity_poly.pdbx_seq_one_letter_code
_entity_poly.pdbx_strand_id
1 'polypeptide(L)'
;ARQRFGGRVLGYAPTTLYRFLRRNGGTPDLAGGDPIGHALHLMADEPDTYARARWLLEPVDYLTMRFTGVASASHASMLATWLLDTRDCRRLAYDPVLCRLAGVDAARLPPLREIGSVVGPVAPGVARDLGLPDDAVAITGLPDLHAAALGTGATRLGDTHLALSTTSWISCPVARKRTDVRHLQQSVPGLTNGTYLVANSQNTGARCLEWLRSSTLLGTGAPPGYGELCALAATSTPGAGGVLFTPWLAGERSPVGDLGARGGFRGLSLATTPADLVRSVLEGVALNSRWLLGATERFAGQALSPIRLLGGGAQSPEWCQVYADVLGREVVQTADPMYAQLRGMAVMAGVALGEHGLDDVASLLPGGRVFEPDERARARYDQLAPLLEQVIGAERDTVRTLRHLGDR
;
A
#
# COMPACT_ATOMS: atom_id res chain seq x y z
N ALA A 1 -10.86 26.16 -25.43
CA ALA A 1 -11.30 25.41 -24.25
C ALA A 1 -12.40 26.22 -23.53
N ARG A 2 -13.65 25.75 -23.58
CA ARG A 2 -14.79 26.41 -22.92
C ARG A 2 -14.73 26.11 -21.42
N GLN A 3 -14.39 27.12 -20.60
CA GLN A 3 -14.71 27.12 -19.17
C GLN A 3 -16.24 27.03 -19.03
N ARG A 4 -16.77 25.84 -18.78
CA ARG A 4 -18.14 25.69 -18.32
C ARG A 4 -18.11 25.79 -16.79
N PHE A 5 -18.92 26.70 -16.27
CA PHE A 5 -19.27 26.84 -14.87
C PHE A 5 -19.72 25.49 -14.30
N GLY A 6 -18.91 24.89 -13.45
CA GLY A 6 -19.19 23.70 -12.68
C GLY A 6 -17.99 23.49 -11.76
N GLY A 7 -18.18 23.68 -10.46
CA GLY A 7 -17.11 23.51 -9.48
C GLY A 7 -16.41 22.15 -9.65
N ARG A 8 -15.08 22.12 -9.51
CA ARG A 8 -14.33 20.87 -9.51
C ARG A 8 -14.46 20.19 -8.14
N VAL A 9 -14.68 18.91 -8.13
CA VAL A 9 -14.66 18.06 -6.93
C VAL A 9 -13.40 17.22 -6.99
N LEU A 10 -12.53 17.32 -5.99
CA LEU A 10 -11.20 16.67 -5.99
C LEU A 10 -10.40 16.96 -7.28
N GLY A 11 -10.53 18.15 -7.84
CA GLY A 11 -9.86 18.56 -9.07
C GLY A 11 -10.51 18.06 -10.39
N TYR A 12 -11.53 17.21 -10.33
CA TYR A 12 -12.24 16.66 -11.48
C TYR A 12 -13.57 17.35 -11.75
N ALA A 13 -14.01 17.35 -13.02
CA ALA A 13 -15.41 17.60 -13.35
C ALA A 13 -16.30 16.53 -12.68
N PRO A 14 -17.43 16.88 -12.07
CA PRO A 14 -18.25 15.92 -11.30
C PRO A 14 -18.67 14.69 -12.11
N THR A 15 -18.98 14.85 -13.38
CA THR A 15 -19.36 13.73 -14.27
C THR A 15 -18.20 12.80 -14.58
N THR A 16 -16.97 13.32 -14.70
CA THR A 16 -15.76 12.54 -14.91
C THR A 16 -15.41 11.76 -13.64
N LEU A 17 -15.42 12.43 -12.48
CA LEU A 17 -15.23 11.82 -11.18
C LEU A 17 -16.20 10.66 -10.96
N TYR A 18 -17.51 10.90 -11.17
CA TYR A 18 -18.55 9.89 -11.04
C TYR A 18 -18.29 8.66 -11.94
N ARG A 19 -17.88 8.88 -13.18
CA ARG A 19 -17.59 7.78 -14.12
C ARG A 19 -16.43 6.91 -13.66
N PHE A 20 -15.34 7.52 -13.21
CA PHE A 20 -14.19 6.79 -12.66
C PHE A 20 -14.56 6.02 -11.40
N LEU A 21 -15.15 6.68 -10.41
CA LEU A 21 -15.54 6.05 -9.14
C LEU A 21 -16.52 4.89 -9.34
N ARG A 22 -17.53 5.08 -10.21
CA ARG A 22 -18.51 4.03 -10.47
C ARG A 22 -17.94 2.83 -11.20
N ARG A 23 -17.08 3.05 -12.21
CA ARG A 23 -16.61 2.00 -13.11
C ARG A 23 -15.35 1.30 -12.58
N ASN A 24 -14.38 2.06 -12.15
CA ASN A 24 -13.13 1.53 -11.62
C ASN A 24 -13.11 1.47 -10.08
N GLY A 25 -13.60 2.49 -9.38
CA GLY A 25 -13.60 2.57 -7.92
C GLY A 25 -12.68 3.66 -7.37
N GLY A 26 -11.75 4.15 -8.18
CA GLY A 26 -10.86 5.25 -7.86
C GLY A 26 -10.68 6.18 -9.05
N THR A 27 -9.72 7.08 -8.97
CA THR A 27 -9.42 8.09 -9.99
C THR A 27 -7.92 8.22 -10.20
N PRO A 28 -7.46 8.57 -11.42
CA PRO A 28 -6.07 8.90 -11.66
C PRO A 28 -5.55 9.98 -10.72
N ASP A 29 -4.26 9.98 -10.44
CA ASP A 29 -3.59 11.06 -9.73
C ASP A 29 -3.45 12.28 -10.65
N LEU A 30 -3.94 13.43 -10.20
CA LEU A 30 -3.83 14.69 -10.95
C LEU A 30 -2.39 15.22 -11.05
N ALA A 31 -1.48 14.73 -10.19
CA ALA A 31 -0.05 15.02 -10.28
C ALA A 31 0.66 14.17 -11.36
N GLY A 32 -0.05 13.21 -11.99
CA GLY A 32 0.49 12.38 -13.06
C GLY A 32 1.36 11.22 -12.58
N GLY A 33 1.29 10.85 -11.29
CA GLY A 33 2.08 9.76 -10.71
C GLY A 33 1.62 8.34 -11.10
N ASP A 34 0.48 8.23 -11.78
CA ASP A 34 -0.07 6.94 -12.21
C ASP A 34 0.35 6.58 -13.64
N PRO A 35 0.30 5.28 -14.03
CA PRO A 35 0.61 4.83 -15.39
C PRO A 35 -0.13 5.57 -16.51
N ILE A 36 -1.37 5.98 -16.27
CA ILE A 36 -2.12 6.80 -17.22
C ILE A 36 -1.49 8.18 -17.41
N GLY A 37 -0.95 8.79 -16.35
CA GLY A 37 -0.22 10.05 -16.43
C GLY A 37 1.04 9.91 -17.28
N HIS A 38 1.78 8.81 -17.11
CA HIS A 38 2.96 8.48 -17.91
C HIS A 38 2.59 8.28 -19.39
N ALA A 39 1.50 7.56 -19.68
CA ALA A 39 1.02 7.38 -21.05
C ALA A 39 0.64 8.73 -21.70
N LEU A 40 -0.05 9.62 -20.96
CA LEU A 40 -0.42 10.95 -21.44
C LEU A 40 0.82 11.84 -21.69
N HIS A 41 1.85 11.74 -20.84
CA HIS A 41 3.13 12.41 -21.05
C HIS A 41 3.78 11.96 -22.36
N LEU A 42 3.90 10.64 -22.58
CA LEU A 42 4.44 10.12 -23.85
C LEU A 42 3.63 10.59 -25.06
N MET A 43 2.30 10.64 -24.95
CA MET A 43 1.45 11.13 -26.03
C MET A 43 1.68 12.61 -26.35
N ALA A 44 1.93 13.44 -25.34
CA ALA A 44 2.07 14.88 -25.48
C ALA A 44 3.50 15.30 -25.84
N ASP A 45 4.49 14.73 -25.17
CA ASP A 45 5.87 15.20 -25.22
C ASP A 45 6.79 14.30 -26.07
N GLU A 46 6.39 13.02 -26.27
CA GLU A 46 7.10 12.05 -27.12
C GLU A 46 6.20 11.33 -28.12
N PRO A 47 5.47 12.07 -29.00
CA PRO A 47 4.45 11.49 -29.87
C PRO A 47 4.98 10.43 -30.83
N ASP A 48 6.23 10.56 -31.28
CA ASP A 48 6.87 9.58 -32.18
C ASP A 48 7.16 8.27 -31.43
N THR A 49 7.57 8.34 -30.18
CA THR A 49 7.78 7.17 -29.31
C THR A 49 6.43 6.47 -29.07
N TYR A 50 5.40 7.22 -28.71
CA TYR A 50 4.06 6.69 -28.54
C TYR A 50 3.51 6.07 -29.83
N ALA A 51 3.71 6.70 -30.98
CA ALA A 51 3.24 6.20 -32.29
C ALA A 51 3.86 4.84 -32.63
N ARG A 52 5.16 4.63 -32.32
CA ARG A 52 5.87 3.37 -32.56
C ARG A 52 5.56 2.30 -31.49
N ALA A 53 5.10 2.68 -30.31
CA ALA A 53 4.77 1.73 -29.26
C ALA A 53 3.62 0.81 -29.67
N ARG A 54 3.83 -0.50 -29.64
CA ARG A 54 2.76 -1.48 -29.89
C ARG A 54 1.91 -1.70 -28.66
N TRP A 55 2.53 -1.71 -27.48
CA TRP A 55 1.89 -2.00 -26.21
C TRP A 55 2.26 -0.99 -25.14
N LEU A 56 1.30 -0.68 -24.24
CA LEU A 56 1.49 0.01 -22.99
C LEU A 56 1.44 -1.05 -21.88
N LEU A 57 2.58 -1.36 -21.30
CA LEU A 57 2.76 -2.44 -20.33
C LEU A 57 3.26 -1.88 -18.99
N GLU A 58 2.79 -2.47 -17.91
CA GLU A 58 3.45 -2.30 -16.63
C GLU A 58 4.81 -3.02 -16.61
N PRO A 59 5.77 -2.61 -15.76
CA PRO A 59 7.10 -3.22 -15.72
C PRO A 59 7.09 -4.74 -15.57
N VAL A 60 6.20 -5.28 -14.74
CA VAL A 60 6.06 -6.73 -14.51
C VAL A 60 5.58 -7.46 -15.77
N ASP A 61 4.65 -6.85 -16.50
CA ASP A 61 4.10 -7.41 -17.74
C ASP A 61 5.11 -7.32 -18.88
N TYR A 62 5.89 -6.23 -18.90
CA TYR A 62 7.00 -6.08 -19.84
C TYR A 62 8.06 -7.17 -19.63
N LEU A 63 8.45 -7.45 -18.39
CA LEU A 63 9.40 -8.53 -18.08
C LEU A 63 8.85 -9.89 -18.52
N THR A 64 7.58 -10.16 -18.20
CA THR A 64 6.91 -11.40 -18.62
C THR A 64 6.91 -11.54 -20.15
N MET A 65 6.62 -10.45 -20.88
CA MET A 65 6.69 -10.42 -22.34
C MET A 65 8.12 -10.66 -22.84
N ARG A 66 9.14 -10.09 -22.18
CA ARG A 66 10.54 -10.33 -22.57
C ARG A 66 10.96 -11.78 -22.36
N PHE A 67 10.39 -12.44 -21.35
CA PHE A 67 10.69 -13.84 -21.06
C PHE A 67 10.00 -14.81 -22.01
N THR A 68 8.77 -14.50 -22.43
CA THR A 68 7.93 -15.44 -23.21
C THR A 68 7.73 -15.06 -24.67
N GLY A 69 7.99 -13.81 -25.03
CA GLY A 69 7.60 -13.26 -26.32
C GLY A 69 6.11 -12.91 -26.43
N VAL A 70 5.32 -13.16 -25.36
CA VAL A 70 3.86 -12.96 -25.36
C VAL A 70 3.49 -11.70 -24.60
N ALA A 71 2.93 -10.70 -25.29
CA ALA A 71 2.38 -9.51 -24.64
C ALA A 71 1.04 -9.85 -23.97
N SER A 72 0.98 -9.76 -22.67
CA SER A 72 -0.23 -9.90 -21.87
C SER A 72 -0.04 -9.21 -20.52
N ALA A 73 -1.13 -8.96 -19.80
CA ALA A 73 -1.12 -8.40 -18.46
C ALA A 73 -2.19 -9.05 -17.60
N SER A 74 -2.03 -9.00 -16.28
CA SER A 74 -3.13 -9.35 -15.39
C SER A 74 -4.03 -8.13 -15.15
N HIS A 75 -5.28 -8.38 -14.76
CA HIS A 75 -6.14 -7.29 -14.31
C HIS A 75 -5.59 -6.59 -13.06
N ALA A 76 -4.79 -7.28 -12.27
CA ALA A 76 -4.17 -6.72 -11.08
C ALA A 76 -3.02 -5.78 -11.45
N SER A 77 -2.14 -6.15 -12.39
CA SER A 77 -1.05 -5.28 -12.84
C SER A 77 -1.57 -4.01 -13.53
N MET A 78 -2.65 -4.12 -14.32
CA MET A 78 -3.25 -2.99 -15.05
C MET A 78 -4.20 -2.14 -14.18
N LEU A 79 -4.35 -2.45 -12.90
CA LEU A 79 -5.29 -1.76 -12.02
C LEU A 79 -5.00 -0.26 -11.88
N ALA A 80 -3.73 0.09 -11.69
CA ALA A 80 -3.28 1.47 -11.52
C ALA A 80 -3.38 2.32 -12.80
N THR A 81 -3.72 1.73 -13.95
CA THR A 81 -4.07 2.48 -15.16
C THR A 81 -5.44 3.17 -15.07
N TRP A 82 -6.28 2.79 -14.10
CA TRP A 82 -7.66 3.28 -13.92
C TRP A 82 -8.59 3.02 -15.12
N LEU A 83 -8.19 2.16 -16.06
CA LEU A 83 -8.93 1.90 -17.30
C LEU A 83 -9.81 0.66 -17.24
N LEU A 84 -9.73 -0.12 -16.17
CA LEU A 84 -10.51 -1.36 -15.99
C LEU A 84 -11.92 -1.09 -15.50
N ASP A 85 -12.88 -1.87 -15.99
CA ASP A 85 -14.21 -2.01 -15.40
C ASP A 85 -14.15 -3.02 -14.25
N THR A 86 -14.18 -2.55 -13.02
CA THR A 86 -14.12 -3.39 -11.83
C THR A 86 -15.48 -3.58 -11.16
N ARG A 87 -16.59 -3.24 -11.83
CA ARG A 87 -17.96 -3.39 -11.28
C ARG A 87 -18.33 -4.84 -11.03
N ASP A 88 -17.89 -5.73 -11.90
CA ASP A 88 -17.99 -7.17 -11.74
C ASP A 88 -16.60 -7.78 -11.98
N CYS A 89 -15.94 -8.16 -10.89
CA CYS A 89 -14.60 -8.74 -10.95
C CYS A 89 -14.54 -10.17 -11.55
N ARG A 90 -15.68 -10.75 -11.92
CA ARG A 90 -15.74 -11.97 -12.71
C ARG A 90 -15.61 -11.74 -14.22
N ARG A 91 -15.75 -10.49 -14.66
CA ARG A 91 -15.72 -10.08 -16.07
C ARG A 91 -14.86 -8.85 -16.27
N LEU A 92 -13.59 -8.99 -15.92
CA LEU A 92 -12.66 -7.87 -16.00
C LEU A 92 -12.29 -7.57 -17.46
N ALA A 93 -12.43 -6.30 -17.84
CA ALA A 93 -12.10 -5.79 -19.15
C ALA A 93 -11.71 -4.32 -19.07
N TYR A 94 -11.01 -3.81 -20.05
CA TYR A 94 -10.84 -2.37 -20.22
C TYR A 94 -12.20 -1.72 -20.53
N ASP A 95 -12.47 -0.62 -19.83
CA ASP A 95 -13.72 0.12 -20.02
C ASP A 95 -13.59 1.12 -21.16
N PRO A 96 -14.38 0.99 -22.27
CA PRO A 96 -14.28 1.89 -23.40
C PRO A 96 -14.59 3.36 -23.07
N VAL A 97 -15.37 3.61 -22.01
CA VAL A 97 -15.67 4.98 -21.56
C VAL A 97 -14.48 5.58 -20.84
N LEU A 98 -13.80 4.81 -19.99
CA LEU A 98 -12.60 5.26 -19.27
C LEU A 98 -11.44 5.47 -20.27
N CYS A 99 -11.21 4.55 -21.21
CA CYS A 99 -10.19 4.72 -22.27
C CYS A 99 -10.42 6.00 -23.08
N ARG A 100 -11.67 6.28 -23.50
CA ARG A 100 -11.99 7.54 -24.19
C ARG A 100 -11.81 8.78 -23.33
N LEU A 101 -12.16 8.73 -22.05
CA LEU A 101 -11.96 9.85 -21.14
C LEU A 101 -10.48 10.17 -20.92
N ALA A 102 -9.66 9.12 -20.90
CA ALA A 102 -8.21 9.22 -20.79
C ALA A 102 -7.50 9.57 -22.11
N GLY A 103 -8.18 9.42 -23.26
CA GLY A 103 -7.56 9.59 -24.58
C GLY A 103 -6.60 8.44 -24.95
N VAL A 104 -6.64 7.32 -24.23
CA VAL A 104 -5.78 6.15 -24.49
C VAL A 104 -6.42 5.24 -25.54
N ASP A 105 -5.64 4.87 -26.55
CA ASP A 105 -6.06 3.88 -27.55
C ASP A 105 -6.07 2.47 -26.91
N ALA A 106 -7.26 1.90 -26.76
CA ALA A 106 -7.45 0.57 -26.19
C ALA A 106 -6.73 -0.54 -26.99
N ALA A 107 -6.44 -0.33 -28.28
CA ALA A 107 -5.69 -1.30 -29.11
C ALA A 107 -4.22 -1.40 -28.69
N ARG A 108 -3.71 -0.46 -27.92
CA ARG A 108 -2.35 -0.47 -27.36
C ARG A 108 -2.27 -1.07 -25.95
N LEU A 109 -3.41 -1.42 -25.36
CA LEU A 109 -3.45 -2.10 -24.07
C LEU A 109 -3.29 -3.61 -24.30
N PRO A 110 -2.49 -4.31 -23.45
CA PRO A 110 -2.25 -5.74 -23.62
C PRO A 110 -3.51 -6.56 -23.34
N PRO A 111 -3.67 -7.74 -23.96
CA PRO A 111 -4.73 -8.68 -23.60
C PRO A 111 -4.68 -9.02 -22.10
N LEU A 112 -5.84 -8.97 -21.44
CA LEU A 112 -5.94 -9.32 -20.02
C LEU A 112 -6.00 -10.84 -19.81
N ARG A 113 -5.31 -11.31 -18.78
CA ARG A 113 -5.31 -12.69 -18.28
C ARG A 113 -5.71 -12.72 -16.82
N GLU A 114 -6.10 -13.87 -16.35
CA GLU A 114 -6.34 -14.10 -14.92
C GLU A 114 -5.03 -14.02 -14.13
N ILE A 115 -5.13 -13.62 -12.87
CA ILE A 115 -4.02 -13.62 -11.92
C ILE A 115 -3.46 -15.05 -11.80
N GLY A 116 -2.13 -15.18 -11.82
CA GLY A 116 -1.46 -16.46 -11.67
C GLY A 116 -1.60 -17.41 -12.86
N SER A 117 -2.21 -16.98 -13.98
CA SER A 117 -2.27 -17.85 -15.16
C SER A 117 -0.91 -17.99 -15.84
N VAL A 118 -0.61 -19.18 -16.38
CA VAL A 118 0.58 -19.41 -17.20
C VAL A 118 0.48 -18.59 -18.49
N VAL A 119 1.49 -17.75 -18.74
CA VAL A 119 1.59 -16.93 -19.97
C VAL A 119 2.17 -17.76 -21.12
N GLY A 120 3.21 -18.54 -20.82
CA GLY A 120 3.86 -19.41 -21.78
C GLY A 120 5.23 -19.88 -21.32
N PRO A 121 5.91 -20.72 -22.13
CA PRO A 121 7.28 -21.14 -21.85
C PRO A 121 8.24 -19.97 -21.92
N VAL A 122 9.28 -20.01 -21.10
CA VAL A 122 10.40 -19.05 -21.19
C VAL A 122 11.16 -19.34 -22.49
N ALA A 123 11.47 -18.27 -23.23
CA ALA A 123 12.22 -18.39 -24.48
C ALA A 123 13.58 -19.09 -24.25
N PRO A 124 14.01 -20.03 -25.11
CA PRO A 124 15.22 -20.85 -24.86
C PRO A 124 16.50 -20.04 -24.65
N GLY A 125 16.63 -18.87 -25.31
CA GLY A 125 17.75 -17.97 -25.09
C GLY A 125 17.76 -17.39 -23.68
N VAL A 126 16.60 -16.92 -23.21
CA VAL A 126 16.42 -16.36 -21.86
C VAL A 126 16.63 -17.43 -20.77
N ALA A 127 16.08 -18.64 -20.98
CA ALA A 127 16.26 -19.75 -20.05
C ALA A 127 17.74 -20.09 -19.87
N ARG A 128 18.48 -20.19 -20.97
CA ARG A 128 19.91 -20.45 -20.97
C ARG A 128 20.72 -19.34 -20.28
N ASP A 129 20.42 -18.08 -20.61
CA ASP A 129 21.13 -16.92 -20.05
C ASP A 129 20.93 -16.79 -18.53
N LEU A 130 19.77 -17.21 -18.03
CA LEU A 130 19.40 -17.18 -16.61
C LEU A 130 19.65 -18.51 -15.88
N GLY A 131 20.10 -19.57 -16.56
CA GLY A 131 20.30 -20.89 -15.98
C GLY A 131 18.99 -21.56 -15.53
N LEU A 132 17.86 -21.27 -16.22
CA LEU A 132 16.57 -21.87 -15.94
C LEU A 132 16.41 -23.21 -16.66
N PRO A 133 15.57 -24.13 -16.13
CA PRO A 133 15.21 -25.36 -16.84
C PRO A 133 14.57 -25.08 -18.20
N ASP A 134 14.73 -26.01 -19.14
CA ASP A 134 14.18 -25.87 -20.51
C ASP A 134 12.63 -25.86 -20.55
N ASP A 135 11.99 -26.41 -19.54
CA ASP A 135 10.53 -26.45 -19.35
C ASP A 135 9.99 -25.33 -18.45
N ALA A 136 10.85 -24.36 -18.10
CA ALA A 136 10.44 -23.22 -17.28
C ALA A 136 9.33 -22.44 -17.98
N VAL A 137 8.30 -22.07 -17.21
CA VAL A 137 7.17 -21.25 -17.68
C VAL A 137 7.12 -19.93 -16.90
N ALA A 138 6.57 -18.89 -17.53
CA ALA A 138 6.27 -17.64 -16.86
C ALA A 138 4.77 -17.53 -16.59
N ILE A 139 4.42 -17.03 -15.41
CA ILE A 139 3.05 -16.70 -15.02
C ILE A 139 2.81 -15.20 -15.08
N THR A 140 1.56 -14.76 -15.05
CA THR A 140 1.22 -13.34 -14.93
C THR A 140 1.76 -12.78 -13.61
N GLY A 141 2.33 -11.59 -13.68
CA GLY A 141 2.82 -10.90 -12.49
C GLY A 141 1.70 -10.39 -11.59
N LEU A 142 2.06 -10.10 -10.34
CA LEU A 142 1.17 -9.56 -9.31
C LEU A 142 1.72 -8.24 -8.75
N PRO A 143 0.85 -7.26 -8.46
CA PRO A 143 1.22 -6.14 -7.61
C PRO A 143 1.54 -6.58 -6.18
N ASP A 144 2.28 -5.74 -5.48
CA ASP A 144 2.71 -5.92 -4.10
C ASP A 144 1.55 -6.21 -3.13
N LEU A 145 0.40 -5.55 -3.30
CA LEU A 145 -0.81 -5.76 -2.51
C LEU A 145 -1.30 -7.22 -2.56
N HIS A 146 -1.37 -7.79 -3.77
CA HIS A 146 -1.81 -9.18 -3.98
C HIS A 146 -0.76 -10.19 -3.50
N ALA A 147 0.51 -9.91 -3.80
CA ALA A 147 1.63 -10.71 -3.34
C ALA A 147 1.72 -10.73 -1.80
N ALA A 148 1.44 -9.59 -1.14
CA ALA A 148 1.38 -9.48 0.32
C ALA A 148 0.24 -10.33 0.91
N ALA A 149 -0.94 -10.29 0.32
CA ALA A 149 -2.07 -11.11 0.78
C ALA A 149 -1.74 -12.61 0.73
N LEU A 150 -1.13 -13.07 -0.37
CA LEU A 150 -0.67 -14.45 -0.51
C LEU A 150 0.43 -14.79 0.50
N GLY A 151 1.50 -13.97 0.54
CA GLY A 151 2.68 -14.24 1.34
C GLY A 151 2.48 -14.14 2.86
N THR A 152 1.36 -13.57 3.30
CA THR A 152 0.92 -13.54 4.69
C THR A 152 -0.20 -14.55 5.00
N GLY A 153 -0.75 -15.20 3.98
CA GLY A 153 -1.91 -16.08 4.13
C GLY A 153 -3.22 -15.34 4.37
N ALA A 154 -3.28 -14.04 4.09
CA ALA A 154 -4.50 -13.23 4.22
C ALA A 154 -5.39 -13.39 2.97
N THR A 155 -5.88 -14.60 2.73
CA THR A 155 -6.58 -14.97 1.49
C THR A 155 -8.08 -15.14 1.65
N ARG A 156 -8.59 -15.32 2.87
CA ARG A 156 -10.02 -15.49 3.18
C ARG A 156 -10.65 -14.15 3.55
N LEU A 157 -11.98 -14.05 3.40
CA LEU A 157 -12.71 -12.83 3.78
C LEU A 157 -12.43 -12.42 5.22
N GLY A 158 -11.94 -11.20 5.39
CA GLY A 158 -11.58 -10.63 6.69
C GLY A 158 -10.17 -10.96 7.18
N ASP A 159 -9.45 -11.91 6.59
CA ASP A 159 -8.03 -12.09 6.87
C ASP A 159 -7.26 -10.81 6.55
N THR A 160 -6.46 -10.33 7.50
CA THR A 160 -5.91 -8.98 7.38
C THR A 160 -4.41 -8.99 7.41
N HIS A 161 -3.80 -8.22 6.51
CA HIS A 161 -2.38 -7.91 6.59
C HIS A 161 -2.14 -6.39 6.63
N LEU A 162 -1.06 -6.00 7.27
CA LEU A 162 -0.56 -4.64 7.34
C LEU A 162 0.90 -4.64 6.87
N ALA A 163 1.16 -3.89 5.82
CA ALA A 163 2.53 -3.68 5.38
C ALA A 163 3.14 -2.48 6.10
N LEU A 164 4.28 -2.70 6.75
CA LEU A 164 5.08 -1.70 7.44
C LEU A 164 6.41 -1.54 6.72
N SER A 165 6.37 -0.81 5.62
CA SER A 165 7.51 -0.52 4.74
C SER A 165 7.79 0.98 4.70
N THR A 166 8.42 1.50 3.65
CA THR A 166 8.58 2.95 3.43
C THR A 166 7.24 3.68 3.59
N THR A 167 6.20 3.14 2.97
CA THR A 167 4.79 3.47 3.16
C THR A 167 4.14 2.41 4.06
N SER A 168 2.86 2.61 4.40
CA SER A 168 2.07 1.60 5.12
C SER A 168 0.69 1.45 4.49
N TRP A 169 0.11 0.26 4.55
CA TRP A 169 -1.28 0.02 4.16
C TRP A 169 -1.87 -1.14 4.94
N ILE A 170 -3.20 -1.17 5.02
CA ILE A 170 -3.96 -2.28 5.60
C ILE A 170 -4.87 -2.84 4.52
N SER A 171 -4.83 -4.15 4.32
CA SER A 171 -5.68 -4.81 3.34
C SER A 171 -6.29 -6.09 3.89
N CYS A 172 -7.49 -6.38 3.40
CA CYS A 172 -8.19 -7.64 3.64
C CYS A 172 -9.08 -7.98 2.44
N PRO A 173 -9.34 -9.25 2.16
CA PRO A 173 -10.35 -9.66 1.20
C PRO A 173 -11.76 -9.27 1.67
N VAL A 174 -12.55 -8.72 0.74
CA VAL A 174 -13.95 -8.32 0.96
C VAL A 174 -14.84 -8.84 -0.18
N ALA A 175 -16.11 -9.13 0.12
CA ALA A 175 -17.02 -9.73 -0.84
C ALA A 175 -17.62 -8.74 -1.86
N ARG A 176 -17.51 -7.44 -1.63
CA ARG A 176 -18.23 -6.44 -2.42
C ARG A 176 -17.34 -5.27 -2.82
N LYS A 177 -17.59 -4.75 -4.03
CA LYS A 177 -17.00 -3.49 -4.46
C LYS A 177 -17.55 -2.33 -3.62
N ARG A 178 -16.62 -1.54 -3.08
CA ARG A 178 -16.90 -0.31 -2.34
C ARG A 178 -15.84 0.75 -2.66
N THR A 179 -16.20 2.01 -2.46
CA THR A 179 -15.28 3.16 -2.46
C THR A 179 -15.64 4.07 -1.30
N ASP A 180 -14.66 4.42 -0.49
CA ASP A 180 -14.77 5.39 0.59
C ASP A 180 -13.89 6.60 0.25
N VAL A 181 -14.51 7.61 -0.36
CA VAL A 181 -13.84 8.83 -0.80
C VAL A 181 -13.35 9.64 0.41
N ARG A 182 -14.03 9.53 1.56
CA ARG A 182 -13.67 10.28 2.77
C ARG A 182 -12.34 9.83 3.35
N HIS A 183 -12.09 8.51 3.38
CA HIS A 183 -10.88 7.94 3.95
C HIS A 183 -9.90 7.43 2.87
N LEU A 184 -10.15 7.78 1.60
CA LEU A 184 -9.31 7.45 0.44
C LEU A 184 -8.97 5.96 0.37
N GLN A 185 -9.98 5.10 0.45
CA GLN A 185 -9.85 3.66 0.29
C GLN A 185 -10.90 3.10 -0.66
N GLN A 186 -10.53 2.02 -1.32
CA GLN A 186 -11.39 1.37 -2.30
C GLN A 186 -11.19 -0.15 -2.28
N SER A 187 -12.15 -0.88 -2.81
CA SER A 187 -11.94 -2.28 -3.12
C SER A 187 -11.51 -2.45 -4.57
N VAL A 188 -10.45 -3.22 -4.75
CA VAL A 188 -9.88 -3.60 -6.05
C VAL A 188 -10.10 -5.08 -6.29
N PRO A 189 -10.14 -5.59 -7.55
CA PRO A 189 -10.27 -7.01 -7.82
C PRO A 189 -9.26 -7.84 -7.01
N GLY A 190 -9.73 -8.90 -6.35
CA GLY A 190 -8.95 -9.73 -5.44
C GLY A 190 -8.22 -10.87 -6.12
N LEU A 191 -7.78 -11.84 -5.31
CA LEU A 191 -7.04 -13.02 -5.76
C LEU A 191 -7.94 -14.05 -6.46
N THR A 192 -9.22 -14.08 -6.11
CA THR A 192 -10.21 -15.02 -6.68
C THR A 192 -11.31 -14.27 -7.38
N ASN A 193 -11.85 -14.88 -8.42
CA ASN A 193 -13.01 -14.35 -9.12
C ASN A 193 -14.21 -14.18 -8.17
N GLY A 194 -14.71 -12.96 -8.07
CA GLY A 194 -15.85 -12.63 -7.20
C GLY A 194 -15.47 -12.03 -5.86
N THR A 195 -14.17 -11.88 -5.56
CA THR A 195 -13.68 -11.18 -4.36
C THR A 195 -12.92 -9.91 -4.71
N TYR A 196 -12.75 -9.06 -3.70
CA TYR A 196 -11.97 -7.83 -3.80
C TYR A 196 -10.98 -7.75 -2.66
N LEU A 197 -9.93 -6.94 -2.81
CA LEU A 197 -9.03 -6.53 -1.74
C LEU A 197 -9.28 -5.06 -1.40
N VAL A 198 -9.17 -4.70 -0.14
CA VAL A 198 -9.16 -3.29 0.27
C VAL A 198 -7.82 -2.69 -0.11
N ALA A 199 -7.84 -1.58 -0.84
CA ALA A 199 -6.67 -0.80 -1.19
C ALA A 199 -6.74 0.58 -0.55
N ASN A 200 -5.72 0.94 0.20
CA ASN A 200 -5.48 2.22 0.83
C ASN A 200 -3.96 2.41 0.96
N SER A 201 -3.51 3.59 1.33
CA SER A 201 -2.08 3.84 1.52
C SER A 201 -1.85 5.01 2.45
N GLN A 202 -0.91 4.86 3.38
CA GLN A 202 -0.31 5.92 4.18
C GLN A 202 1.03 6.31 3.56
N ASN A 203 1.30 7.62 3.45
CA ASN A 203 2.48 8.12 2.73
C ASN A 203 3.79 7.77 3.43
N THR A 204 3.77 7.63 4.75
CA THR A 204 4.94 7.32 5.56
C THR A 204 4.63 6.23 6.58
N GLY A 205 5.44 5.19 6.57
CA GLY A 205 5.44 4.10 7.54
C GLY A 205 6.79 4.04 8.25
N ALA A 206 7.54 2.97 8.05
CA ALA A 206 8.88 2.79 8.62
C ALA A 206 9.89 3.86 8.17
N ARG A 207 9.61 4.61 7.10
CA ARG A 207 10.41 5.77 6.68
C ARG A 207 10.50 6.85 7.76
N CYS A 208 9.55 6.93 8.69
CA CYS A 208 9.66 7.86 9.82
C CYS A 208 10.82 7.50 10.74
N LEU A 209 11.06 6.21 10.97
CA LEU A 209 12.21 5.76 11.75
C LEU A 209 13.53 6.01 10.98
N GLU A 210 13.55 5.79 9.66
CA GLU A 210 14.71 6.12 8.83
C GLU A 210 15.03 7.61 8.87
N TRP A 211 14.02 8.47 8.77
CA TRP A 211 14.18 9.92 8.88
C TRP A 211 14.77 10.31 10.25
N LEU A 212 14.27 9.76 11.35
CA LEU A 212 14.80 10.03 12.68
C LEU A 212 16.25 9.53 12.79
N ARG A 213 16.52 8.33 12.31
CA ARG A 213 17.85 7.69 12.30
C ARG A 213 18.91 8.55 11.59
N SER A 214 18.55 9.11 10.44
CA SER A 214 19.46 9.94 9.63
C SER A 214 19.51 11.41 10.06
N SER A 215 18.67 11.81 11.04
CA SER A 215 18.66 13.17 11.57
C SER A 215 19.70 13.37 12.67
N THR A 216 20.06 14.63 12.92
CA THR A 216 20.95 14.99 14.04
C THR A 216 20.25 15.00 15.41
N LEU A 217 18.93 14.71 15.46
CA LEU A 217 18.17 14.68 16.70
C LEU A 217 18.64 13.60 17.69
N LEU A 218 19.29 12.54 17.19
CA LEU A 218 19.86 11.46 18.01
C LEU A 218 21.39 11.61 18.21
N GLY A 219 21.99 12.70 17.71
CA GLY A 219 23.43 12.97 17.81
C GLY A 219 24.07 13.17 16.44
N THR A 220 25.38 13.49 16.46
CA THR A 220 26.18 13.79 15.25
C THR A 220 27.13 12.65 14.84
N GLY A 221 27.05 11.50 15.52
CA GLY A 221 27.83 10.30 15.22
C GLY A 221 27.30 9.50 14.02
N ALA A 222 27.89 8.32 13.80
CA ALA A 222 27.34 7.38 12.82
C ALA A 222 25.89 7.01 13.18
N PRO A 223 24.97 6.93 12.21
CA PRO A 223 23.60 6.57 12.48
C PRO A 223 23.50 5.17 13.12
N PRO A 224 22.75 5.02 14.24
CA PRO A 224 22.59 3.73 14.90
C PRO A 224 21.88 2.71 14.01
N GLY A 225 22.06 1.42 14.27
CA GLY A 225 21.32 0.35 13.60
C GLY A 225 19.80 0.40 13.95
N TYR A 226 18.94 -0.15 13.08
CA TYR A 226 17.50 -0.21 13.36
C TYR A 226 17.18 -1.03 14.60
N GLY A 227 17.90 -2.15 14.82
CA GLY A 227 17.76 -2.96 16.03
C GLY A 227 18.14 -2.20 17.30
N GLU A 228 19.21 -1.40 17.24
CA GLU A 228 19.64 -0.54 18.36
C GLU A 228 18.58 0.51 18.69
N LEU A 229 17.97 1.13 17.66
CA LEU A 229 16.89 2.10 17.88
C LEU A 229 15.65 1.45 18.51
N CYS A 230 15.24 0.27 18.02
CA CYS A 230 14.10 -0.43 18.58
C CYS A 230 14.37 -0.90 20.02
N ALA A 231 15.58 -1.37 20.31
CA ALA A 231 16.00 -1.69 21.67
C ALA A 231 16.03 -0.45 22.58
N LEU A 232 16.51 0.69 22.08
CA LEU A 232 16.46 1.97 22.79
C LEU A 232 15.01 2.39 23.08
N ALA A 233 14.12 2.30 22.12
CA ALA A 233 12.69 2.60 22.28
C ALA A 233 12.04 1.73 23.37
N ALA A 234 12.45 0.47 23.50
CA ALA A 234 11.95 -0.46 24.52
C ALA A 234 12.31 -0.04 25.96
N THR A 235 13.31 0.82 26.15
CA THR A 235 13.66 1.37 27.47
C THR A 235 12.75 2.51 27.93
N SER A 236 11.97 3.10 27.04
CA SER A 236 10.93 4.08 27.36
C SER A 236 9.58 3.39 27.62
N THR A 237 8.74 4.00 28.42
CA THR A 237 7.40 3.47 28.76
C THR A 237 6.36 3.77 27.66
N PRO A 238 5.27 2.98 27.57
CA PRO A 238 4.15 3.28 26.68
C PRO A 238 3.63 4.71 26.82
N GLY A 239 3.55 5.44 25.70
CA GLY A 239 3.22 6.86 25.67
C GLY A 239 4.45 7.76 25.63
N ALA A 240 5.67 7.19 25.50
CA ALA A 240 6.91 7.90 25.18
C ALA A 240 7.17 9.14 26.07
N GLY A 241 6.99 9.02 27.39
CA GLY A 241 7.14 10.15 28.32
C GLY A 241 6.19 11.33 28.06
N GLY A 242 5.10 11.14 27.32
CA GLY A 242 4.15 12.18 26.92
C GLY A 242 4.47 12.84 25.57
N VAL A 243 5.44 12.31 24.83
CA VAL A 243 5.76 12.78 23.47
C VAL A 243 4.86 12.10 22.45
N LEU A 244 4.12 12.88 21.68
CA LEU A 244 3.34 12.42 20.53
C LEU A 244 4.06 12.78 19.23
N PHE A 245 4.34 11.79 18.39
CA PHE A 245 4.85 12.00 17.04
C PHE A 245 3.72 11.86 16.00
N THR A 246 3.66 12.81 15.07
CA THR A 246 2.75 12.76 13.92
C THR A 246 3.54 12.35 12.67
N PRO A 247 3.21 11.21 12.01
CA PRO A 247 4.08 10.61 11.00
C PRO A 247 3.94 11.24 9.59
N TRP A 248 3.29 12.39 9.44
CA TRP A 248 2.92 12.97 8.14
C TRP A 248 4.05 13.76 7.46
N LEU A 249 5.28 13.24 7.49
CA LEU A 249 6.47 13.90 6.95
C LEU A 249 6.38 14.21 5.45
N ALA A 250 5.60 13.42 4.70
CA ALA A 250 5.35 13.60 3.26
C ALA A 250 3.86 13.90 2.94
N GLY A 251 3.15 14.54 3.89
CA GLY A 251 1.70 14.60 3.82
C GLY A 251 1.05 13.26 4.13
N GLU A 252 -0.28 13.17 4.08
CA GLU A 252 -0.96 11.91 4.34
C GLU A 252 -2.12 11.66 3.37
N ARG A 253 -2.22 10.41 2.88
CA ARG A 253 -3.35 9.93 2.08
C ARG A 253 -4.44 9.39 3.00
N SER A 254 -4.46 8.09 3.22
CA SER A 254 -5.47 7.44 4.06
C SER A 254 -5.05 7.42 5.52
N PRO A 255 -5.97 7.69 6.43
CA PRO A 255 -7.37 8.06 6.27
C PRO A 255 -7.61 9.59 6.23
N VAL A 256 -6.56 10.41 6.20
CA VAL A 256 -6.58 11.86 6.43
C VAL A 256 -6.98 12.66 5.20
N GLY A 257 -6.44 12.29 4.02
CA GLY A 257 -6.69 13.00 2.77
C GLY A 257 -6.06 14.41 2.72
N ASP A 258 -4.94 14.63 3.37
CA ASP A 258 -4.24 15.92 3.39
C ASP A 258 -2.76 15.78 3.01
N LEU A 259 -2.46 15.94 1.72
CA LEU A 259 -1.09 15.92 1.21
C LEU A 259 -0.26 17.12 1.67
N GLY A 260 -0.93 18.13 2.23
CA GLY A 260 -0.30 19.29 2.84
C GLY A 260 0.14 19.10 4.28
N ALA A 261 -0.36 18.08 4.96
CA ALA A 261 -0.01 17.80 6.35
C ALA A 261 1.51 17.66 6.54
N ARG A 262 1.99 18.01 7.74
CA ARG A 262 3.40 17.84 8.14
C ARG A 262 3.47 17.15 9.49
N GLY A 263 4.51 16.32 9.63
CA GLY A 263 4.84 15.61 10.85
C GLY A 263 5.66 16.43 11.82
N GLY A 264 5.76 15.93 13.05
CA GLY A 264 6.60 16.53 14.10
C GLY A 264 6.33 15.93 15.47
N PHE A 265 7.10 16.39 16.44
CA PHE A 265 6.97 16.03 17.86
C PHE A 265 6.12 17.06 18.61
N ARG A 266 5.28 16.60 19.54
CA ARG A 266 4.53 17.42 20.49
C ARG A 266 4.76 16.91 21.89
N GLY A 267 4.68 17.80 22.87
CA GLY A 267 4.86 17.43 24.28
C GLY A 267 6.33 17.27 24.70
N LEU A 268 7.28 17.80 23.92
CA LEU A 268 8.69 17.84 24.34
C LEU A 268 8.87 18.64 25.62
N SER A 269 9.71 18.15 26.52
CA SER A 269 10.11 18.82 27.76
C SER A 269 11.60 18.64 27.98
N LEU A 270 12.13 19.31 29.00
CA LEU A 270 13.54 19.16 29.41
C LEU A 270 13.86 17.72 29.92
N ALA A 271 12.84 16.95 30.26
CA ALA A 271 12.99 15.56 30.70
C ALA A 271 12.91 14.55 29.55
N THR A 272 12.59 14.99 28.32
CA THR A 272 12.48 14.10 27.16
C THR A 272 13.83 13.47 26.82
N THR A 273 13.86 12.15 26.73
CA THR A 273 15.05 11.37 26.44
C THR A 273 15.12 10.93 24.95
N PRO A 274 16.28 10.54 24.43
CA PRO A 274 16.37 9.93 23.10
C PRO A 274 15.48 8.67 22.95
N ALA A 275 15.34 7.87 24.02
CA ALA A 275 14.46 6.72 24.04
C ALA A 275 12.98 7.10 23.80
N ASP A 276 12.53 8.22 24.41
CA ASP A 276 11.19 8.74 24.23
C ASP A 276 10.97 9.23 22.79
N LEU A 277 11.97 9.88 22.20
CA LEU A 277 11.87 10.31 20.78
C LEU A 277 11.71 9.11 19.85
N VAL A 278 12.56 8.09 19.99
CA VAL A 278 12.47 6.90 19.13
C VAL A 278 11.15 6.19 19.37
N ARG A 279 10.76 5.97 20.62
CA ARG A 279 9.49 5.31 20.96
C ARG A 279 8.30 6.08 20.39
N SER A 280 8.26 7.37 20.53
CA SER A 280 7.16 8.20 20.01
C SER A 280 7.01 8.05 18.48
N VAL A 281 8.10 7.86 17.73
CA VAL A 281 8.04 7.59 16.28
C VAL A 281 7.41 6.23 16.01
N LEU A 282 7.82 5.16 16.73
CA LEU A 282 7.20 3.84 16.57
C LEU A 282 5.70 3.88 16.89
N GLU A 283 5.35 4.54 18.01
CA GLU A 283 3.96 4.71 18.46
C GLU A 283 3.13 5.59 17.50
N GLY A 284 3.69 6.69 17.02
CA GLY A 284 3.00 7.61 16.11
C GLY A 284 2.63 6.95 14.78
N VAL A 285 3.52 6.12 14.23
CA VAL A 285 3.23 5.33 13.03
C VAL A 285 2.13 4.29 13.31
N ALA A 286 2.20 3.60 14.45
CA ALA A 286 1.18 2.63 14.85
C ALA A 286 -0.18 3.29 15.13
N LEU A 287 -0.21 4.47 15.79
CA LEU A 287 -1.43 5.26 16.03
C LEU A 287 -2.10 5.70 14.71
N ASN A 288 -1.31 6.12 13.73
CA ASN A 288 -1.82 6.45 12.40
C ASN A 288 -2.40 5.20 11.70
N SER A 289 -1.76 4.04 11.87
CA SER A 289 -2.28 2.76 11.36
C SER A 289 -3.56 2.34 12.13
N ARG A 290 -3.67 2.62 13.44
CA ARG A 290 -4.91 2.39 14.20
C ARG A 290 -6.08 3.22 13.64
N TRP A 291 -5.84 4.47 13.29
CA TRP A 291 -6.87 5.32 12.66
C TRP A 291 -7.31 4.74 11.31
N LEU A 292 -6.35 4.30 10.48
CA LEU A 292 -6.64 3.63 9.23
C LEU A 292 -7.39 2.30 9.44
N LEU A 293 -7.00 1.50 10.46
CA LEU A 293 -7.67 0.24 10.80
C LEU A 293 -9.16 0.47 11.10
N GLY A 294 -9.49 1.47 11.93
CA GLY A 294 -10.88 1.82 12.23
C GLY A 294 -11.69 2.20 10.98
N ALA A 295 -11.08 2.91 10.02
CA ALA A 295 -11.71 3.19 8.73
C ALA A 295 -11.88 1.92 7.89
N THR A 296 -10.89 1.03 7.89
CA THR A 296 -10.91 -0.24 7.14
C THR A 296 -11.92 -1.23 7.72
N GLU A 297 -12.05 -1.33 9.04
CA GLU A 297 -13.08 -2.15 9.71
C GLU A 297 -14.50 -1.68 9.33
N ARG A 298 -14.75 -0.37 9.35
CA ARG A 298 -16.05 0.19 8.88
C ARG A 298 -16.28 -0.12 7.39
N PHE A 299 -15.24 -0.07 6.58
CA PHE A 299 -15.32 -0.39 5.16
C PHE A 299 -15.59 -1.89 4.94
N ALA A 300 -14.91 -2.77 5.65
CA ALA A 300 -15.10 -4.21 5.59
C ALA A 300 -16.43 -4.65 6.23
N GLY A 301 -16.95 -3.87 7.20
CA GLY A 301 -18.17 -4.18 7.95
C GLY A 301 -17.98 -5.19 9.07
N GLN A 302 -16.75 -5.39 9.53
CA GLN A 302 -16.38 -6.30 10.61
C GLN A 302 -15.08 -5.88 11.29
N ALA A 303 -14.87 -6.34 12.52
CA ALA A 303 -13.58 -6.24 13.20
C ALA A 303 -12.53 -7.11 12.50
N LEU A 304 -11.31 -6.61 12.43
CA LEU A 304 -10.20 -7.25 11.75
C LEU A 304 -9.15 -7.71 12.77
N SER A 305 -8.99 -9.02 12.92
CA SER A 305 -8.00 -9.68 13.79
C SER A 305 -7.88 -11.16 13.39
N PRO A 306 -6.67 -11.75 13.44
CA PRO A 306 -5.38 -11.11 13.72
C PRO A 306 -4.90 -10.20 12.59
N ILE A 307 -3.96 -9.29 12.90
CA ILE A 307 -3.30 -8.43 11.92
C ILE A 307 -1.91 -9.02 11.59
N ARG A 308 -1.73 -9.48 10.37
CA ARG A 308 -0.44 -10.05 9.92
C ARG A 308 0.47 -8.95 9.42
N LEU A 309 1.60 -8.71 10.12
CA LEU A 309 2.58 -7.69 9.76
C LEU A 309 3.63 -8.23 8.80
N LEU A 310 3.94 -7.44 7.75
CA LEU A 310 5.02 -7.68 6.82
C LEU A 310 5.82 -6.40 6.55
N GLY A 311 6.96 -6.53 5.87
CA GLY A 311 7.83 -5.41 5.50
C GLY A 311 8.96 -5.16 6.49
N GLY A 312 9.78 -4.14 6.22
CA GLY A 312 11.01 -3.86 6.96
C GLY A 312 10.79 -3.54 8.44
N GLY A 313 9.75 -2.76 8.76
CA GLY A 313 9.42 -2.43 10.15
C GLY A 313 8.94 -3.64 10.95
N ALA A 314 8.35 -4.62 10.28
CA ALA A 314 7.90 -5.85 10.92
C ALA A 314 9.05 -6.81 11.32
N GLN A 315 10.30 -6.50 10.98
CA GLN A 315 11.45 -7.27 11.46
C GLN A 315 11.71 -7.07 12.97
N SER A 316 11.29 -5.92 13.55
CA SER A 316 11.47 -5.64 14.97
C SER A 316 10.34 -6.25 15.79
N PRO A 317 10.66 -7.20 16.71
CA PRO A 317 9.68 -7.70 17.68
C PRO A 317 9.11 -6.59 18.59
N GLU A 318 9.94 -5.61 18.96
CA GLU A 318 9.53 -4.47 19.78
C GLU A 318 8.48 -3.63 19.08
N TRP A 319 8.66 -3.38 17.76
CA TRP A 319 7.66 -2.63 16.99
C TRP A 319 6.39 -3.44 16.77
N CYS A 320 6.50 -4.77 16.58
CA CYS A 320 5.33 -5.66 16.51
C CYS A 320 4.52 -5.61 17.81
N GLN A 321 5.18 -5.59 19.00
CA GLN A 321 4.49 -5.42 20.28
C GLN A 321 3.81 -4.05 20.37
N VAL A 322 4.49 -2.95 19.99
CA VAL A 322 3.88 -1.61 19.92
C VAL A 322 2.62 -1.63 19.03
N TYR A 323 2.67 -2.33 17.91
CA TYR A 323 1.48 -2.48 17.04
C TYR A 323 0.36 -3.24 17.72
N ALA A 324 0.65 -4.35 18.42
CA ALA A 324 -0.38 -5.11 19.15
C ALA A 324 -1.06 -4.23 20.21
N ASP A 325 -0.26 -3.53 21.00
CA ASP A 325 -0.73 -2.66 22.08
C ASP A 325 -1.55 -1.47 21.54
N VAL A 326 -1.05 -0.80 20.51
CA VAL A 326 -1.69 0.37 19.89
C VAL A 326 -2.98 -0.02 19.16
N LEU A 327 -2.96 -1.09 18.37
CA LEU A 327 -4.15 -1.53 17.63
C LEU A 327 -5.19 -2.18 18.55
N GLY A 328 -4.78 -2.70 19.71
CA GLY A 328 -5.61 -3.50 20.60
C GLY A 328 -6.10 -4.78 19.90
N ARG A 329 -5.23 -5.40 19.13
CA ARG A 329 -5.49 -6.61 18.34
C ARG A 329 -4.29 -7.54 18.43
N GLU A 330 -4.55 -8.84 18.31
CA GLU A 330 -3.50 -9.81 18.07
C GLU A 330 -2.75 -9.42 16.78
N VAL A 331 -1.42 -9.39 16.88
CA VAL A 331 -0.51 -9.12 15.76
C VAL A 331 0.35 -10.35 15.50
N VAL A 332 0.40 -10.77 14.26
CA VAL A 332 1.27 -11.88 13.82
C VAL A 332 2.41 -11.31 12.99
N GLN A 333 3.62 -11.35 13.55
CA GLN A 333 4.83 -11.07 12.78
C GLN A 333 5.02 -12.20 11.77
N THR A 334 4.84 -11.92 10.50
CA THR A 334 5.06 -12.90 9.44
C THR A 334 6.50 -13.39 9.48
N ALA A 335 6.74 -14.68 9.28
CA ALA A 335 8.11 -15.20 9.17
C ALA A 335 8.83 -14.51 8.00
N ASP A 336 10.10 -14.13 8.21
CA ASP A 336 10.89 -13.37 7.22
C ASP A 336 10.09 -12.25 6.55
N PRO A 337 9.60 -11.25 7.30
CA PRO A 337 8.59 -10.30 6.84
C PRO A 337 9.03 -9.45 5.65
N MET A 338 10.33 -9.29 5.42
CA MET A 338 10.90 -8.64 4.24
C MET A 338 10.61 -9.40 2.93
N TYR A 339 10.53 -10.72 3.01
CA TYR A 339 10.37 -11.60 1.84
C TYR A 339 8.95 -12.16 1.69
N ALA A 340 8.01 -11.68 2.51
CA ALA A 340 6.63 -12.16 2.47
C ALA A 340 6.00 -12.04 1.07
N GLN A 341 6.20 -10.92 0.37
CA GLN A 341 5.68 -10.72 -0.98
C GLN A 341 6.34 -11.67 -2.01
N LEU A 342 7.66 -11.88 -1.92
CA LEU A 342 8.36 -12.83 -2.78
C LEU A 342 7.84 -14.26 -2.56
N ARG A 343 7.64 -14.64 -1.31
CA ARG A 343 7.02 -15.93 -0.95
C ARG A 343 5.59 -16.05 -1.52
N GLY A 344 4.80 -14.97 -1.47
CA GLY A 344 3.49 -14.92 -2.09
C GLY A 344 3.52 -15.18 -3.59
N MET A 345 4.53 -14.67 -4.29
CA MET A 345 4.75 -14.97 -5.71
C MET A 345 5.11 -16.43 -5.95
N ALA A 346 5.97 -17.02 -5.11
CA ALA A 346 6.32 -18.45 -5.20
C ALA A 346 5.11 -19.36 -4.97
N VAL A 347 4.28 -19.02 -3.97
CA VAL A 347 3.02 -19.75 -3.73
C VAL A 347 2.07 -19.63 -4.91
N MET A 348 1.93 -18.45 -5.52
CA MET A 348 1.11 -18.27 -6.71
C MET A 348 1.63 -19.10 -7.91
N ALA A 349 2.95 -19.25 -8.04
CA ALA A 349 3.53 -20.12 -9.07
C ALA A 349 3.10 -21.58 -8.87
N GLY A 350 3.12 -22.10 -7.63
CA GLY A 350 2.61 -23.44 -7.33
C GLY A 350 1.11 -23.60 -7.63
N VAL A 351 0.30 -22.55 -7.34
CA VAL A 351 -1.13 -22.53 -7.74
C VAL A 351 -1.27 -22.59 -9.27
N ALA A 352 -0.48 -21.82 -10.01
CA ALA A 352 -0.50 -21.81 -11.46
C ALA A 352 -0.12 -23.15 -12.10
N LEU A 353 0.77 -23.88 -11.45
CA LEU A 353 1.22 -25.21 -11.88
C LEU A 353 0.31 -26.35 -11.40
N GLY A 354 -0.71 -26.03 -10.59
CA GLY A 354 -1.65 -27.01 -10.04
C GLY A 354 -1.10 -27.86 -8.91
N GLU A 355 -0.03 -27.44 -8.26
CA GLU A 355 0.58 -28.15 -7.12
C GLU A 355 -0.29 -28.03 -5.85
N HIS A 356 -1.01 -26.92 -5.70
CA HIS A 356 -1.93 -26.66 -4.59
C HIS A 356 -2.99 -25.62 -4.98
N GLY A 357 -4.05 -25.53 -4.16
CA GLY A 357 -5.11 -24.53 -4.34
C GLY A 357 -4.84 -23.24 -3.56
N LEU A 358 -5.58 -22.18 -3.90
CA LEU A 358 -5.54 -20.92 -3.14
C LEU A 358 -6.02 -21.09 -1.69
N ASP A 359 -6.89 -22.05 -1.43
CA ASP A 359 -7.39 -22.36 -0.08
C ASP A 359 -6.32 -22.98 0.83
N ASP A 360 -5.29 -23.60 0.23
CA ASP A 360 -4.19 -24.26 0.93
C ASP A 360 -3.08 -23.28 1.34
N VAL A 361 -3.04 -22.08 0.77
CA VAL A 361 -1.95 -21.10 0.90
C VAL A 361 -1.56 -20.86 2.37
N ALA A 362 -2.54 -20.65 3.25
CA ALA A 362 -2.26 -20.36 4.65
C ALA A 362 -1.53 -21.51 5.36
N SER A 363 -1.76 -22.77 4.95
CA SER A 363 -1.12 -23.97 5.51
C SER A 363 0.30 -24.20 4.98
N LEU A 364 0.63 -23.64 3.83
CA LEU A 364 1.95 -23.75 3.19
C LEU A 364 2.96 -22.74 3.74
N LEU A 365 2.47 -21.71 4.43
CA LEU A 365 3.33 -20.64 4.93
C LEU A 365 3.93 -21.00 6.29
N PRO A 366 5.20 -20.59 6.54
CA PRO A 366 5.79 -20.77 7.87
C PRO A 366 5.01 -19.97 8.91
N GLY A 367 4.87 -20.54 10.10
CA GLY A 367 4.20 -19.90 11.24
C GLY A 367 4.88 -18.57 11.62
N GLY A 368 4.09 -17.59 11.98
CA GLY A 368 4.57 -16.30 12.48
C GLY A 368 4.64 -16.26 14.01
N ARG A 369 5.35 -15.26 14.54
CA ARG A 369 5.35 -14.96 15.98
C ARG A 369 4.14 -14.11 16.35
N VAL A 370 3.40 -14.54 17.37
CA VAL A 370 2.19 -13.85 17.85
C VAL A 370 2.55 -12.86 18.95
N PHE A 371 1.93 -11.70 18.94
CA PHE A 371 2.00 -10.65 19.95
C PHE A 371 0.59 -10.28 20.37
N GLU A 372 0.32 -10.47 21.66
CA GLU A 372 -0.94 -10.07 22.29
C GLU A 372 -0.83 -8.65 22.82
N PRO A 373 -1.90 -7.85 22.82
CA PRO A 373 -1.90 -6.51 23.38
C PRO A 373 -1.73 -6.56 24.90
N ASP A 374 -0.82 -5.75 25.45
CA ASP A 374 -0.77 -5.46 26.88
C ASP A 374 -1.89 -4.49 27.24
N GLU A 375 -2.75 -4.85 28.19
CA GLU A 375 -3.93 -4.06 28.55
C GLU A 375 -3.58 -2.69 29.14
N ARG A 376 -2.46 -2.57 29.89
CA ARG A 376 -2.04 -1.29 30.48
C ARG A 376 -1.51 -0.34 29.41
N ALA A 377 -0.68 -0.86 28.50
CA ALA A 377 -0.19 -0.11 27.37
C ALA A 377 -1.35 0.32 26.47
N ARG A 378 -2.28 -0.59 26.16
CA ARG A 378 -3.49 -0.32 25.39
C ARG A 378 -4.31 0.81 25.99
N ALA A 379 -4.59 0.79 27.30
CA ALA A 379 -5.34 1.84 27.98
C ALA A 379 -4.68 3.23 27.83
N ARG A 380 -3.33 3.27 27.77
CA ARG A 380 -2.59 4.51 27.48
C ARG A 380 -2.80 4.96 26.03
N TYR A 381 -2.72 4.04 25.06
CA TYR A 381 -2.93 4.36 23.65
C TYR A 381 -4.39 4.71 23.30
N ASP A 382 -5.36 4.20 24.05
CA ASP A 382 -6.77 4.61 23.93
C ASP A 382 -6.97 6.10 24.25
N GLN A 383 -6.14 6.66 25.12
CA GLN A 383 -6.13 8.11 25.43
C GLN A 383 -5.37 8.92 24.36
N LEU A 384 -4.32 8.36 23.76
CA LEU A 384 -3.48 9.05 22.78
C LEU A 384 -4.09 9.08 21.37
N ALA A 385 -4.79 8.01 20.97
CA ALA A 385 -5.30 7.90 19.60
C ALA A 385 -6.21 9.07 19.17
N PRO A 386 -7.14 9.58 19.99
CA PRO A 386 -7.95 10.75 19.61
C PRO A 386 -7.13 12.03 19.44
N LEU A 387 -5.99 12.15 20.13
CA LEU A 387 -5.15 13.35 20.05
C LEU A 387 -4.49 13.48 18.67
N LEU A 388 -4.16 12.36 18.01
CA LEU A 388 -3.61 12.36 16.66
C LEU A 388 -4.60 13.03 15.66
N GLU A 389 -5.88 12.68 15.77
CA GLU A 389 -6.94 13.28 14.93
C GLU A 389 -7.15 14.77 15.23
N GLN A 390 -7.03 15.17 16.50
CA GLN A 390 -7.17 16.58 16.90
C GLN A 390 -6.03 17.43 16.38
N VAL A 391 -4.80 16.93 16.44
CA VAL A 391 -3.60 17.67 15.99
C VAL A 391 -3.72 18.08 14.53
N ILE A 392 -4.13 17.18 13.62
CA ILE A 392 -4.21 17.54 12.21
C ILE A 392 -5.24 18.63 11.93
N GLY A 393 -6.35 18.63 12.68
CA GLY A 393 -7.37 19.68 12.58
C GLY A 393 -6.86 21.04 13.09
N ALA A 394 -6.18 21.03 14.24
CA ALA A 394 -5.70 22.23 14.90
C ALA A 394 -4.53 22.91 14.15
N GLU A 395 -3.66 22.12 13.50
CA GLU A 395 -2.43 22.64 12.90
C GLU A 395 -2.52 22.96 11.41
N ARG A 396 -3.62 22.61 10.76
CA ARG A 396 -3.77 22.73 9.30
C ARG A 396 -3.40 24.12 8.75
N ASP A 397 -3.88 25.18 9.36
CA ASP A 397 -3.63 26.55 8.88
C ASP A 397 -2.20 26.99 9.16
N THR A 398 -1.66 26.65 10.33
CA THR A 398 -0.25 26.91 10.69
C THR A 398 0.69 26.21 9.71
N VAL A 399 0.47 24.92 9.44
CA VAL A 399 1.28 24.14 8.51
C VAL A 399 1.20 24.70 7.08
N ARG A 400 0.00 25.12 6.65
CA ARG A 400 -0.18 25.77 5.34
C ARG A 400 0.67 27.05 5.25
N THR A 401 0.65 27.90 6.27
CA THR A 401 1.44 29.13 6.32
C THR A 401 2.95 28.84 6.29
N LEU A 402 3.42 27.88 7.10
CA LEU A 402 4.84 27.49 7.14
C LEU A 402 5.32 26.99 5.78
N ARG A 403 4.52 26.19 5.06
CA ARG A 403 4.86 25.74 3.71
C ARG A 403 5.06 26.91 2.75
N HIS A 404 4.14 27.87 2.71
CA HIS A 404 4.28 29.04 1.84
C HIS A 404 5.52 29.89 2.16
N LEU A 405 5.99 29.86 3.41
CA LEU A 405 7.23 30.52 3.80
C LEU A 405 8.48 29.71 3.39
N GLY A 406 8.40 28.38 3.36
CA GLY A 406 9.50 27.50 2.99
C GLY A 406 9.69 27.31 1.48
N ASP A 407 8.65 27.57 0.68
CA ASP A 407 8.68 27.48 -0.80
C ASP A 407 9.30 28.75 -1.45
N ARG A 408 9.92 29.65 -0.67
CA ARG A 408 10.67 30.85 -1.12
C ARG A 408 12.19 30.60 -1.06
#